data_5e4b2df6e419508d7ce1eb69ad596898
#
_entry.id   5e4b2df6e419508d7ce1eb69ad596898
#
_cell.length_a   1.000
_cell.length_b   1.000
_cell.length_c   1.000
_cell.angle_alpha   90.00
_cell.angle_beta   90.00
_cell.angle_gamma   90.00
#
_symmetry.space_group_name_H-M   'P 1'
#
loop_
_entity.id
_entity.type
_entity.pdbx_description
1 polymer ?
#
loop_
_entity_poly.entity_id
_entity_poly.type
_entity_poly.pdbx_seq_one_letter_code
_entity_poly.pdbx_strand_id
1 'polypeptide(L)'
;MVTFHDGLAETATPTAAVVETDVLIVGSGPAGASAALFLSALGVANTMITKYRWTANTPRAHITNQRTMEIFRDLGIEQQVLADATPHHMIGDTVFCTAIAGEEIGRILTWGNHPARHADHELASPSMNCDIPQTHLEPILVRAATTRGTQTRFSTEYLGHEQDEDGVSARVLDRFTGTEHTIRAKYLIGADGARSKVAADIGLPHEGRMDIAGSMNITFKADLAALCAHRPSALYWVIQPGADVGGIGAGLVRMVRPWNEWLVVWGFDIDQGPPELSDEDAERIVRNLVGDQDLDVEITGISLWGNNEQYATNLQRGRVFCAGDAVHKHPPSNGLGSNTSIQDSHNLAWKLAAVLKGQAGRELLETYTAERAPVAKQIVQRANKSSREFGALFSALGLDAADDAEQMTAHIEQRKDETPEGAAKRAAVREAMHLKNYEFNAHGVELGQ
;
A
#
# COMPACT_ATOMS: atom_id res chain seq x y z
N MET A 1 -6.82 -42.12 63.34
CA MET A 1 -7.86 -41.24 62.81
C MET A 1 -7.20 -39.89 62.56
N VAL A 2 -6.79 -39.63 61.32
CA VAL A 2 -6.06 -38.43 60.94
C VAL A 2 -7.07 -37.55 60.23
N THR A 3 -7.40 -36.42 60.81
CA THR A 3 -8.31 -35.38 60.25
C THR A 3 -7.51 -34.50 59.34
N PHE A 4 -7.81 -34.53 58.04
CA PHE A 4 -7.34 -33.54 57.05
C PHE A 4 -8.18 -32.28 57.20
N HIS A 5 -7.55 -31.16 57.50
CA HIS A 5 -8.15 -29.83 57.37
C HIS A 5 -7.99 -29.38 55.89
N ASP A 6 -9.14 -29.27 55.23
CA ASP A 6 -9.26 -28.59 53.93
C ASP A 6 -9.17 -27.07 54.18
N GLY A 7 -7.97 -26.54 54.00
CA GLY A 7 -7.73 -25.12 53.77
C GLY A 7 -7.70 -24.85 52.26
N LEU A 8 -8.88 -24.60 51.66
CA LEU A 8 -8.93 -23.99 50.32
C LEU A 8 -8.41 -22.56 50.45
N ALA A 9 -7.16 -22.37 50.10
CA ALA A 9 -6.64 -21.02 49.85
C ALA A 9 -7.44 -20.43 48.67
N GLU A 10 -8.15 -19.34 48.93
CA GLU A 10 -8.68 -18.49 47.84
C GLU A 10 -7.53 -18.15 46.89
N THR A 11 -7.54 -18.75 45.71
CA THR A 11 -6.62 -18.37 44.65
C THR A 11 -6.99 -16.96 44.24
N ALA A 12 -6.21 -15.98 44.70
CA ALA A 12 -6.29 -14.61 44.23
C ALA A 12 -6.20 -14.67 42.68
N THR A 13 -7.23 -14.17 42.03
CA THR A 13 -7.23 -13.98 40.58
C THR A 13 -5.95 -13.22 40.20
N PRO A 14 -5.06 -13.74 39.36
CA PRO A 14 -3.83 -13.03 39.02
C PRO A 14 -4.21 -11.67 38.44
N THR A 15 -3.80 -10.61 39.12
CA THR A 15 -3.96 -9.24 38.64
C THR A 15 -3.25 -9.22 37.28
N ALA A 16 -4.01 -8.97 36.21
CA ALA A 16 -3.47 -8.95 34.84
C ALA A 16 -2.26 -8.00 34.83
N ALA A 17 -1.10 -8.51 34.48
CA ALA A 17 0.14 -7.73 34.47
C ALA A 17 -0.03 -6.53 33.51
N VAL A 18 0.07 -5.32 34.05
CA VAL A 18 0.06 -4.09 33.26
C VAL A 18 1.45 -3.95 32.64
N VAL A 19 1.50 -3.89 31.32
CA VAL A 19 2.73 -3.62 30.57
C VAL A 19 2.81 -2.11 30.34
N GLU A 20 3.93 -1.48 30.69
CA GLU A 20 4.13 -0.05 30.49
C GLU A 20 5.07 0.24 29.34
N THR A 21 4.78 1.31 28.57
CA THR A 21 5.61 1.82 27.48
C THR A 21 5.39 3.33 27.31
N ASP A 22 6.29 4.04 26.62
CA ASP A 22 6.04 5.45 26.31
C ASP A 22 5.02 5.58 25.17
N VAL A 23 5.14 4.75 24.12
CA VAL A 23 4.23 4.78 22.97
C VAL A 23 3.75 3.37 22.64
N LEU A 24 2.43 3.17 22.59
CA LEU A 24 1.80 1.98 22.05
C LEU A 24 1.45 2.21 20.58
N ILE A 25 1.85 1.28 19.70
CA ILE A 25 1.55 1.31 18.26
C ILE A 25 0.63 0.14 17.93
N VAL A 26 -0.53 0.41 17.37
CA VAL A 26 -1.50 -0.60 16.93
C VAL A 26 -1.42 -0.77 15.40
N GLY A 27 -0.89 -1.90 14.96
CA GLY A 27 -0.63 -2.22 13.56
C GLY A 27 0.86 -2.29 13.25
N SER A 28 1.25 -3.27 12.42
CA SER A 28 2.65 -3.53 12.00
C SER A 28 2.87 -3.32 10.49
N GLY A 29 1.90 -2.72 9.79
CA GLY A 29 2.04 -2.31 8.40
C GLY A 29 3.05 -1.17 8.21
N PRO A 30 3.20 -0.62 6.99
CA PRO A 30 4.21 0.40 6.69
C PRO A 30 4.19 1.59 7.66
N ALA A 31 3.01 2.10 8.03
CA ALA A 31 2.89 3.17 9.02
C ALA A 31 3.38 2.75 10.40
N GLY A 32 2.84 1.66 10.96
CA GLY A 32 3.15 1.25 12.34
C GLY A 32 4.59 0.77 12.51
N ALA A 33 5.10 -0.04 11.58
CA ALA A 33 6.49 -0.52 11.62
C ALA A 33 7.49 0.63 11.47
N SER A 34 7.18 1.62 10.63
CA SER A 34 8.00 2.83 10.49
C SER A 34 7.94 3.71 11.75
N ALA A 35 6.74 3.92 12.33
CA ALA A 35 6.61 4.64 13.59
C ALA A 35 7.47 4.00 14.71
N ALA A 36 7.41 2.66 14.82
CA ALA A 36 8.22 1.90 15.77
C ALA A 36 9.72 2.10 15.53
N LEU A 37 10.14 2.03 14.28
CA LEU A 37 11.53 2.23 13.87
C LEU A 37 12.03 3.66 14.17
N PHE A 38 11.24 4.68 13.85
CA PHE A 38 11.60 6.08 14.14
C PHE A 38 11.69 6.33 15.65
N LEU A 39 10.70 5.89 16.42
CA LEU A 39 10.70 6.08 17.86
C LEU A 39 11.87 5.39 18.53
N SER A 40 12.18 4.14 18.15
CA SER A 40 13.34 3.44 18.69
C SER A 40 14.67 4.07 18.27
N ALA A 41 14.79 4.54 17.03
CA ALA A 41 15.96 5.30 16.58
C ALA A 41 16.17 6.61 17.36
N LEU A 42 15.06 7.22 17.79
CA LEU A 42 15.06 8.41 18.64
C LEU A 42 15.14 8.07 20.14
N GLY A 43 15.34 6.82 20.54
CA GLY A 43 15.48 6.41 21.94
C GLY A 43 14.19 6.51 22.77
N VAL A 44 13.03 6.38 22.14
CA VAL A 44 11.71 6.35 22.81
C VAL A 44 11.26 4.91 22.97
N ALA A 45 10.93 4.50 24.20
CA ALA A 45 10.42 3.18 24.49
C ALA A 45 9.06 2.99 23.81
N ASN A 46 8.93 1.92 23.02
CA ASN A 46 7.67 1.67 22.32
C ASN A 46 7.36 0.19 22.20
N THR A 47 6.06 -0.10 22.18
CA THR A 47 5.51 -1.44 21.98
C THR A 47 4.61 -1.41 20.75
N MET A 48 4.90 -2.26 19.77
CA MET A 48 4.09 -2.42 18.57
C MET A 48 3.32 -3.73 18.65
N ILE A 49 2.00 -3.68 18.48
CA ILE A 49 1.13 -4.84 18.47
C ILE A 49 0.45 -5.03 17.12
N THR A 50 0.18 -6.27 16.77
CA THR A 50 -0.62 -6.62 15.58
C THR A 50 -1.43 -7.89 15.83
N LYS A 51 -2.69 -7.90 15.36
CA LYS A 51 -3.56 -9.09 15.46
C LYS A 51 -3.11 -10.25 14.56
N TYR A 52 -2.23 -10.01 13.62
CA TYR A 52 -1.71 -11.00 12.70
C TYR A 52 -0.52 -11.75 13.29
N ARG A 53 -0.29 -12.98 12.80
CA ARG A 53 0.82 -13.84 13.23
C ARG A 53 2.16 -13.41 12.64
N TRP A 54 2.13 -12.65 11.55
CA TRP A 54 3.30 -12.23 10.80
C TRP A 54 3.01 -10.91 10.07
N THR A 55 3.98 -10.41 9.33
CA THR A 55 3.88 -9.27 8.41
C THR A 55 2.95 -9.58 7.22
N ALA A 56 2.79 -8.65 6.29
CA ALA A 56 1.93 -8.82 5.12
C ALA A 56 2.23 -10.10 4.35
N ASN A 57 1.18 -10.79 3.91
CA ASN A 57 1.24 -12.00 3.09
C ASN A 57 0.81 -11.77 1.63
N THR A 58 0.46 -10.53 1.27
CA THR A 58 0.10 -10.15 -0.09
C THR A 58 1.02 -9.02 -0.57
N PRO A 59 1.54 -9.09 -1.81
CA PRO A 59 2.47 -8.10 -2.35
C PRO A 59 1.72 -6.82 -2.74
N ARG A 60 1.40 -6.00 -1.75
CA ARG A 60 0.85 -4.65 -1.94
C ARG A 60 1.97 -3.63 -2.01
N ALA A 61 1.66 -2.40 -2.42
CA ALA A 61 2.54 -1.25 -2.26
C ALA A 61 4.01 -1.56 -2.61
N HIS A 62 4.33 -1.55 -3.88
CA HIS A 62 5.67 -1.91 -4.38
C HIS A 62 6.60 -0.72 -4.52
N ILE A 63 6.10 0.39 -5.11
CA ILE A 63 6.97 1.54 -5.40
C ILE A 63 7.23 2.32 -4.13
N THR A 64 8.50 2.35 -3.74
CA THR A 64 9.03 3.21 -2.68
C THR A 64 9.66 4.42 -3.35
N ASN A 65 9.05 5.59 -3.18
CA ASN A 65 9.47 6.82 -3.83
C ASN A 65 10.76 7.40 -3.22
N GLN A 66 11.34 8.38 -3.90
CA GLN A 66 12.61 8.99 -3.49
C GLN A 66 12.56 9.58 -2.08
N ARG A 67 11.45 10.23 -1.68
CA ARG A 67 11.31 10.80 -0.33
C ARG A 67 11.36 9.73 0.76
N THR A 68 10.70 8.61 0.55
CA THR A 68 10.74 7.47 1.47
C THR A 68 12.13 6.84 1.52
N MET A 69 12.82 6.77 0.39
CA MET A 69 14.20 6.28 0.34
C MET A 69 15.18 7.21 1.06
N GLU A 70 15.01 8.54 0.98
CA GLU A 70 15.78 9.50 1.81
C GLU A 70 15.58 9.23 3.30
N ILE A 71 14.34 9.01 3.73
CA ILE A 71 14.02 8.65 5.12
C ILE A 71 14.71 7.35 5.53
N PHE A 72 14.72 6.34 4.67
CA PHE A 72 15.42 5.08 4.94
C PHE A 72 16.94 5.23 4.96
N ARG A 73 17.47 6.17 4.17
CA ARG A 73 18.89 6.54 4.21
C ARG A 73 19.27 7.17 5.54
N ASP A 74 18.49 8.12 6.05
CA ASP A 74 18.69 8.75 7.36
C ASP A 74 18.63 7.72 8.51
N LEU A 75 17.77 6.70 8.36
CA LEU A 75 17.70 5.59 9.32
C LEU A 75 18.80 4.53 9.13
N GLY A 76 19.63 4.62 8.09
CA GLY A 76 20.69 3.66 7.80
C GLY A 76 20.18 2.29 7.35
N ILE A 77 18.98 2.20 6.77
CA ILE A 77 18.41 0.95 6.24
C ILE A 77 18.26 0.93 4.72
N GLU A 78 18.57 2.03 4.02
CA GLU A 78 18.43 2.15 2.55
C GLU A 78 19.08 0.97 1.82
N GLN A 79 20.31 0.61 2.18
CA GLN A 79 21.04 -0.48 1.53
C GLN A 79 20.40 -1.84 1.77
N GLN A 80 19.77 -2.06 2.92
CA GLN A 80 19.02 -3.30 3.19
C GLN A 80 17.76 -3.39 2.33
N VAL A 81 17.08 -2.26 2.13
CA VAL A 81 15.90 -2.17 1.26
C VAL A 81 16.29 -2.42 -0.19
N LEU A 82 17.35 -1.75 -0.68
CA LEU A 82 17.85 -1.91 -2.05
C LEU A 82 18.34 -3.34 -2.35
N ALA A 83 18.94 -4.02 -1.37
CA ALA A 83 19.41 -5.39 -1.54
C ALA A 83 18.28 -6.40 -1.77
N ASP A 84 17.08 -6.09 -1.28
CA ASP A 84 15.89 -6.95 -1.42
C ASP A 84 14.87 -6.40 -2.44
N ALA A 85 15.14 -5.24 -3.01
CA ALA A 85 14.32 -4.63 -4.06
C ALA A 85 14.58 -5.25 -5.44
N THR A 86 13.64 -5.06 -6.36
CA THR A 86 13.86 -5.32 -7.78
C THR A 86 15.04 -4.47 -8.27
N PRO A 87 16.05 -5.05 -8.97
CA PRO A 87 17.12 -4.26 -9.55
C PRO A 87 16.57 -3.14 -10.43
N HIS A 88 17.07 -1.92 -10.26
CA HIS A 88 16.49 -0.71 -10.87
C HIS A 88 16.31 -0.84 -12.40
N HIS A 89 17.28 -1.43 -13.11
CA HIS A 89 17.21 -1.63 -14.56
C HIS A 89 16.13 -2.65 -15.01
N MET A 90 15.55 -3.42 -14.07
CA MET A 90 14.47 -4.37 -14.35
C MET A 90 13.07 -3.81 -14.02
N ILE A 91 12.98 -2.67 -13.34
CA ILE A 91 11.69 -2.01 -13.08
C ILE A 91 11.05 -1.58 -14.42
N GLY A 92 11.86 -1.06 -15.32
CA GLY A 92 11.44 -0.63 -16.66
C GLY A 92 10.43 0.52 -16.65
N ASP A 93 9.60 0.52 -17.67
CA ASP A 93 8.55 1.52 -17.88
C ASP A 93 7.16 0.93 -17.53
N THR A 94 6.09 1.71 -17.72
CA THR A 94 4.72 1.18 -17.74
C THR A 94 4.32 0.88 -19.19
N VAL A 95 4.00 -0.38 -19.46
CA VAL A 95 3.68 -0.88 -20.81
C VAL A 95 2.17 -1.08 -20.97
N PHE A 96 1.64 -0.64 -22.12
CA PHE A 96 0.29 -0.94 -22.58
C PHE A 96 0.38 -1.92 -23.74
N CYS A 97 -0.29 -3.05 -23.66
CA CYS A 97 -0.20 -4.13 -24.65
C CYS A 97 -1.54 -4.86 -24.81
N THR A 98 -1.66 -5.65 -25.88
CA THR A 98 -2.84 -6.49 -26.12
C THR A 98 -2.82 -7.78 -25.30
N ALA A 99 -1.63 -8.26 -24.96
CA ALA A 99 -1.30 -9.32 -24.01
C ALA A 99 0.17 -9.18 -23.64
N ILE A 100 0.67 -9.85 -22.59
CA ILE A 100 2.11 -9.83 -22.30
C ILE A 100 2.92 -10.42 -23.46
N ALA A 101 2.46 -11.53 -24.05
CA ALA A 101 3.05 -12.10 -25.28
C ALA A 101 2.63 -11.36 -26.55
N GLY A 102 1.70 -10.41 -26.45
CA GLY A 102 1.10 -9.70 -27.56
C GLY A 102 1.84 -8.43 -27.96
N GLU A 103 1.14 -7.60 -28.72
CA GLU A 103 1.66 -6.36 -29.27
C GLU A 103 1.67 -5.24 -28.23
N GLU A 104 2.75 -4.47 -28.22
CA GLU A 104 2.80 -3.23 -27.44
C GLU A 104 2.01 -2.11 -28.16
N ILE A 105 1.06 -1.52 -27.45
CA ILE A 105 0.28 -0.37 -27.90
C ILE A 105 1.08 0.92 -27.66
N GLY A 106 1.83 0.98 -26.56
CA GLY A 106 2.69 2.07 -26.19
C GLY A 106 3.22 1.93 -24.76
N ARG A 107 4.04 2.91 -24.35
CA ARG A 107 4.62 2.94 -23.00
C ARG A 107 4.74 4.34 -22.44
N ILE A 108 4.76 4.43 -21.12
CA ILE A 108 5.07 5.65 -20.38
C ILE A 108 6.41 5.43 -19.68
N LEU A 109 7.34 6.39 -19.86
CA LEU A 109 8.65 6.37 -19.21
C LEU A 109 8.47 6.73 -17.74
N THR A 110 8.70 5.77 -16.84
CA THR A 110 8.34 5.87 -15.43
C THR A 110 9.54 5.72 -14.51
N TRP A 111 9.45 6.26 -13.32
CA TRP A 111 10.35 6.07 -12.18
C TRP A 111 11.84 6.34 -12.44
N GLY A 112 12.16 7.17 -13.43
CA GLY A 112 13.55 7.55 -13.72
C GLY A 112 14.40 6.44 -14.33
N ASN A 113 13.81 5.32 -14.79
CA ASN A 113 14.57 4.21 -15.39
C ASN A 113 15.09 4.53 -16.79
N HIS A 114 14.28 5.21 -17.58
CA HIS A 114 14.66 5.58 -18.94
C HIS A 114 15.66 6.76 -18.92
N PRO A 115 16.74 6.74 -19.77
CA PRO A 115 17.73 7.81 -19.80
C PRO A 115 17.16 9.22 -19.96
N ALA A 116 16.06 9.38 -20.69
CA ALA A 116 15.39 10.66 -20.89
C ALA A 116 14.72 11.23 -19.62
N ARG A 117 14.57 10.42 -18.54
CA ARG A 117 13.96 10.80 -17.26
C ARG A 117 14.93 10.68 -16.09
N HIS A 118 16.05 10.00 -16.27
CA HIS A 118 16.99 9.70 -15.19
C HIS A 118 17.51 10.97 -14.50
N ALA A 119 17.89 11.97 -15.31
CA ALA A 119 18.40 13.24 -14.79
C ALA A 119 17.39 13.99 -13.92
N ASP A 120 16.09 13.94 -14.23
CA ASP A 120 15.05 14.58 -13.41
C ASP A 120 15.02 13.99 -11.99
N HIS A 121 15.18 12.67 -11.87
CA HIS A 121 15.22 11.98 -10.59
C HIS A 121 16.52 12.19 -9.83
N GLU A 122 17.69 12.17 -10.50
CA GLU A 122 18.99 12.44 -9.87
C GLU A 122 19.11 13.88 -9.34
N LEU A 123 18.52 14.84 -10.03
CA LEU A 123 18.50 16.23 -9.59
C LEU A 123 17.54 16.48 -8.43
N ALA A 124 16.48 15.67 -8.32
CA ALA A 124 15.43 15.84 -7.32
C ALA A 124 15.82 15.29 -5.93
N SER A 125 16.65 14.24 -5.87
CA SER A 125 16.96 13.53 -4.63
C SER A 125 18.29 12.79 -4.70
N PRO A 126 19.02 12.66 -3.56
CA PRO A 126 20.21 11.82 -3.46
C PRO A 126 19.90 10.32 -3.45
N SER A 127 18.63 9.93 -3.39
CA SER A 127 18.15 8.55 -3.41
C SER A 127 17.26 8.31 -4.62
N MET A 128 17.30 7.10 -5.18
CA MET A 128 16.44 6.70 -6.30
C MET A 128 15.18 5.98 -5.78
N ASN A 129 14.13 5.97 -6.59
CA ASN A 129 12.97 5.10 -6.36
C ASN A 129 13.41 3.64 -6.34
N CYS A 130 12.72 2.81 -5.58
CA CYS A 130 12.89 1.36 -5.68
C CYS A 130 11.55 0.64 -5.78
N ASP A 131 11.57 -0.55 -6.34
CA ASP A 131 10.43 -1.45 -6.40
C ASP A 131 10.67 -2.60 -5.40
N ILE A 132 9.99 -2.54 -4.25
CA ILE A 132 10.04 -3.57 -3.21
C ILE A 132 8.64 -3.90 -2.73
N PRO A 133 8.18 -5.15 -2.88
CA PRO A 133 6.86 -5.55 -2.38
C PRO A 133 6.75 -5.36 -0.86
N GLN A 134 5.57 -4.99 -0.39
CA GLN A 134 5.28 -4.83 1.05
C GLN A 134 5.64 -6.08 1.86
N THR A 135 5.46 -7.27 1.30
CA THR A 135 5.86 -8.57 1.89
C THR A 135 7.36 -8.68 2.20
N HIS A 136 8.19 -7.90 1.54
CA HIS A 136 9.63 -7.80 1.76
C HIS A 136 10.02 -6.59 2.60
N LEU A 137 9.35 -5.45 2.38
CA LEU A 137 9.65 -4.20 3.11
C LEU A 137 9.28 -4.31 4.60
N GLU A 138 8.09 -4.83 4.93
CA GLU A 138 7.64 -4.92 6.32
C GLU A 138 8.59 -5.73 7.23
N PRO A 139 9.09 -6.93 6.84
CA PRO A 139 10.07 -7.66 7.62
C PRO A 139 11.36 -6.86 7.90
N ILE A 140 11.82 -6.04 6.94
CA ILE A 140 12.99 -5.17 7.12
C ILE A 140 12.70 -4.12 8.18
N LEU A 141 11.56 -3.43 8.09
CA LEU A 141 11.16 -2.39 9.04
C LEU A 141 10.98 -2.96 10.45
N VAL A 142 10.24 -4.05 10.59
CA VAL A 142 9.97 -4.71 11.88
C VAL A 142 11.27 -5.19 12.51
N ARG A 143 12.15 -5.85 11.75
CA ARG A 143 13.47 -6.29 12.24
C ARG A 143 14.33 -5.11 12.68
N ALA A 144 14.40 -4.05 11.88
CA ALA A 144 15.18 -2.87 12.21
C ALA A 144 14.66 -2.16 13.47
N ALA A 145 13.33 -2.07 13.65
CA ALA A 145 12.71 -1.51 14.84
C ALA A 145 12.98 -2.37 16.09
N THR A 146 12.79 -3.69 15.99
CA THR A 146 13.01 -4.63 17.10
C THR A 146 14.48 -4.65 17.54
N THR A 147 15.42 -4.63 16.58
CA THR A 147 16.86 -4.57 16.88
C THR A 147 17.25 -3.28 17.62
N ARG A 148 16.49 -2.20 17.46
CA ARG A 148 16.70 -0.91 18.15
C ARG A 148 15.88 -0.76 19.43
N GLY A 149 15.18 -1.81 19.88
CA GLY A 149 14.52 -1.84 21.18
C GLY A 149 13.00 -1.77 21.16
N THR A 150 12.35 -1.72 20.00
CA THR A 150 10.89 -1.88 19.91
C THR A 150 10.48 -3.26 20.44
N GLN A 151 9.49 -3.30 21.32
CA GLN A 151 8.84 -4.54 21.72
C GLN A 151 7.74 -4.89 20.72
N THR A 152 7.99 -5.88 19.86
CA THR A 152 6.99 -6.32 18.86
C THR A 152 6.19 -7.51 19.38
N ARG A 153 4.85 -7.41 19.33
CA ARG A 153 3.91 -8.45 19.74
C ARG A 153 2.97 -8.81 18.60
N PHE A 154 3.24 -9.91 17.96
CA PHE A 154 2.33 -10.52 16.99
C PHE A 154 1.16 -11.21 17.71
N SER A 155 0.12 -11.57 16.99
CA SER A 155 -1.10 -12.20 17.50
C SER A 155 -1.71 -11.45 18.69
N THR A 156 -1.49 -10.14 18.78
CA THR A 156 -2.01 -9.28 19.85
C THR A 156 -2.99 -8.27 19.24
N GLU A 157 -4.26 -8.41 19.60
CA GLU A 157 -5.36 -7.61 19.05
C GLU A 157 -5.75 -6.49 20.00
N TYR A 158 -5.86 -5.27 19.46
CA TYR A 158 -6.40 -4.13 20.18
C TYR A 158 -7.92 -4.24 20.31
N LEU A 159 -8.44 -4.14 21.52
CA LEU A 159 -9.87 -4.24 21.83
C LEU A 159 -10.53 -2.88 22.10
N GLY A 160 -9.77 -1.90 22.58
CA GLY A 160 -10.25 -0.58 22.95
C GLY A 160 -9.31 0.11 23.93
N HIS A 161 -9.57 1.36 24.25
CA HIS A 161 -8.76 2.12 25.20
C HIS A 161 -9.58 3.11 26.01
N GLU A 162 -9.00 3.52 27.12
CA GLU A 162 -9.37 4.71 27.88
C GLU A 162 -8.16 5.64 27.96
N GLN A 163 -8.37 6.95 28.05
CA GLN A 163 -7.30 7.92 28.23
C GLN A 163 -7.62 8.90 29.35
N ASP A 164 -6.57 9.35 30.01
CA ASP A 164 -6.60 10.33 31.09
C ASP A 164 -5.50 11.41 30.88
N GLU A 165 -5.26 12.24 31.90
CA GLU A 165 -4.25 13.31 31.84
C GLU A 165 -2.82 12.78 31.67
N ASP A 166 -2.53 11.56 32.12
CA ASP A 166 -1.19 10.97 32.15
C ASP A 166 -0.93 10.00 30.99
N GLY A 167 -1.97 9.40 30.39
CA GLY A 167 -1.74 8.42 29.32
C GLY A 167 -2.98 7.74 28.75
N VAL A 168 -2.72 6.60 28.13
CA VAL A 168 -3.71 5.73 27.49
C VAL A 168 -3.58 4.33 28.05
N SER A 169 -4.69 3.72 28.48
CA SER A 169 -4.79 2.33 28.91
C SER A 169 -5.50 1.53 27.82
N ALA A 170 -4.78 0.75 27.06
CA ALA A 170 -5.32 -0.07 25.97
C ALA A 170 -5.56 -1.50 26.45
N ARG A 171 -6.78 -2.02 26.25
CA ARG A 171 -7.09 -3.45 26.42
C ARG A 171 -6.72 -4.18 25.16
N VAL A 172 -6.00 -5.27 25.31
CA VAL A 172 -5.51 -6.10 24.20
C VAL A 172 -5.77 -7.58 24.49
N LEU A 173 -5.97 -8.36 23.41
CA LEU A 173 -6.17 -9.80 23.46
C LEU A 173 -4.95 -10.51 22.84
N ASP A 174 -4.29 -11.34 23.60
CA ASP A 174 -3.38 -12.33 23.06
C ASP A 174 -4.21 -13.41 22.36
N ARG A 175 -4.18 -13.41 21.01
CA ARG A 175 -4.99 -14.33 20.18
C ARG A 175 -4.46 -15.77 20.21
N PHE A 176 -3.26 -15.98 20.73
CA PHE A 176 -2.67 -17.30 20.86
C PHE A 176 -3.16 -17.99 22.15
N THR A 177 -3.19 -17.23 23.25
CA THR A 177 -3.61 -17.77 24.57
C THR A 177 -5.07 -17.49 24.90
N GLY A 178 -5.72 -16.54 24.22
CA GLY A 178 -7.06 -16.05 24.54
C GLY A 178 -7.10 -15.15 25.77
N THR A 179 -5.95 -14.67 26.26
CA THR A 179 -5.84 -13.87 27.48
C THR A 179 -5.90 -12.38 27.17
N GLU A 180 -6.78 -11.66 27.88
CA GLU A 180 -6.81 -10.19 27.83
C GLU A 180 -5.82 -9.62 28.86
N HIS A 181 -5.16 -8.52 28.50
CA HIS A 181 -4.34 -7.73 29.40
C HIS A 181 -4.37 -6.25 29.02
N THR A 182 -3.79 -5.41 29.88
CA THR A 182 -3.73 -3.96 29.65
C THR A 182 -2.31 -3.52 29.33
N ILE A 183 -2.16 -2.65 28.32
CA ILE A 183 -0.92 -1.93 28.04
C ILE A 183 -1.15 -0.46 28.38
N ARG A 184 -0.36 0.09 29.30
CA ARG A 184 -0.35 1.50 29.65
C ARG A 184 0.72 2.22 28.86
N ALA A 185 0.34 3.31 28.18
CA ALA A 185 1.26 4.12 27.38
C ALA A 185 0.99 5.62 27.62
N LYS A 186 2.02 6.47 27.39
CA LYS A 186 1.83 7.93 27.41
C LYS A 186 1.06 8.40 26.17
N TYR A 187 1.27 7.74 25.03
CA TYR A 187 0.61 8.00 23.76
C TYR A 187 0.28 6.70 23.02
N LEU A 188 -0.74 6.74 22.15
CA LEU A 188 -1.13 5.63 21.29
C LEU A 188 -1.13 6.10 19.83
N ILE A 189 -0.56 5.27 18.94
CA ILE A 189 -0.60 5.45 17.48
C ILE A 189 -1.46 4.34 16.87
N GLY A 190 -2.60 4.70 16.27
CA GLY A 190 -3.43 3.82 15.45
C GLY A 190 -2.93 3.77 14.02
N ALA A 191 -2.30 2.65 13.66
CA ALA A 191 -1.80 2.34 12.31
C ALA A 191 -2.40 1.01 11.82
N ASP A 192 -3.67 0.77 12.17
CA ASP A 192 -4.38 -0.51 12.03
C ASP A 192 -5.17 -0.62 10.70
N GLY A 193 -4.83 0.23 9.72
CA GLY A 193 -5.26 0.11 8.34
C GLY A 193 -6.61 0.75 8.03
N ALA A 194 -7.11 0.51 6.81
CA ALA A 194 -8.27 1.22 6.26
C ALA A 194 -9.56 1.07 7.07
N ARG A 195 -9.72 -0.02 7.81
CA ARG A 195 -10.84 -0.27 8.74
C ARG A 195 -10.39 -0.11 10.18
N SER A 196 -9.65 0.97 10.46
CA SER A 196 -9.06 1.26 11.77
C SER A 196 -10.10 1.30 12.88
N LYS A 197 -9.93 0.41 13.85
CA LYS A 197 -10.73 0.45 15.09
C LYS A 197 -10.30 1.60 15.98
N VAL A 198 -9.00 1.94 16.02
CA VAL A 198 -8.51 3.07 16.81
C VAL A 198 -9.13 4.37 16.33
N ALA A 199 -9.15 4.63 15.00
CA ALA A 199 -9.78 5.81 14.42
C ALA A 199 -11.29 5.88 14.73
N ALA A 200 -11.98 4.74 14.69
CA ALA A 200 -13.40 4.64 15.05
C ALA A 200 -13.63 4.93 16.53
N ASP A 201 -12.83 4.35 17.44
CA ASP A 201 -12.96 4.51 18.88
C ASP A 201 -12.75 5.97 19.34
N ILE A 202 -11.86 6.72 18.68
CA ILE A 202 -11.68 8.15 18.97
C ILE A 202 -12.63 9.07 18.16
N GLY A 203 -13.45 8.49 17.26
CA GLY A 203 -14.41 9.24 16.45
C GLY A 203 -13.74 10.26 15.52
N LEU A 204 -12.70 9.83 14.76
CA LEU A 204 -12.06 10.72 13.80
C LEU A 204 -13.03 11.15 12.70
N PRO A 205 -13.11 12.44 12.39
CA PRO A 205 -13.93 12.94 11.29
C PRO A 205 -13.28 12.61 9.94
N HIS A 206 -14.06 12.01 9.04
CA HIS A 206 -13.62 11.67 7.69
C HIS A 206 -14.51 12.36 6.66
N GLU A 207 -13.91 12.75 5.53
CA GLU A 207 -14.60 13.19 4.30
C GLU A 207 -14.37 12.18 3.19
N GLY A 208 -15.34 12.07 2.26
CA GLY A 208 -15.29 11.15 1.13
C GLY A 208 -16.05 9.85 1.36
N ARG A 209 -15.74 8.82 0.57
CA ARG A 209 -16.49 7.56 0.55
C ARG A 209 -15.55 6.35 0.54
N MET A 210 -16.02 5.28 1.17
CA MET A 210 -15.42 3.95 1.11
C MET A 210 -16.10 3.10 0.04
N ASP A 211 -15.39 2.08 -0.42
CA ASP A 211 -15.89 1.00 -1.26
C ASP A 211 -16.63 1.51 -2.52
N ILE A 212 -16.01 2.45 -3.26
CA ILE A 212 -16.56 3.03 -4.50
C ILE A 212 -16.45 2.11 -5.71
N ALA A 213 -15.56 1.11 -5.65
CA ALA A 213 -15.40 0.03 -6.63
C ALA A 213 -14.72 -1.17 -5.96
N GLY A 214 -14.91 -2.35 -6.51
CA GLY A 214 -14.25 -3.57 -6.07
C GLY A 214 -13.01 -3.88 -6.89
N SER A 215 -11.99 -4.44 -6.24
CA SER A 215 -10.80 -4.98 -6.90
C SER A 215 -10.40 -6.31 -6.31
N MET A 216 -9.92 -7.19 -7.18
CA MET A 216 -9.42 -8.51 -6.84
C MET A 216 -7.96 -8.60 -7.25
N ASN A 217 -7.15 -9.13 -6.36
CA ASN A 217 -5.76 -9.49 -6.64
C ASN A 217 -5.66 -11.01 -6.80
N ILE A 218 -5.07 -11.45 -7.91
CA ILE A 218 -4.66 -12.84 -8.15
C ILE A 218 -3.15 -12.86 -8.13
N THR A 219 -2.55 -13.47 -7.12
CA THR A 219 -1.10 -13.69 -7.06
C THR A 219 -0.77 -15.04 -7.66
N PHE A 220 0.28 -15.09 -8.48
CA PHE A 220 0.67 -16.31 -9.17
C PHE A 220 2.17 -16.39 -9.43
N LYS A 221 2.65 -17.61 -9.67
CA LYS A 221 3.99 -17.88 -10.18
C LYS A 221 3.91 -18.42 -11.60
N ALA A 222 4.75 -17.89 -12.45
CA ALA A 222 4.99 -18.37 -13.82
C ALA A 222 6.32 -17.79 -14.31
N ASP A 223 7.08 -18.53 -15.10
CA ASP A 223 8.29 -17.99 -15.75
C ASP A 223 7.91 -17.21 -17.01
N LEU A 224 7.95 -15.88 -16.91
CA LEU A 224 7.71 -14.97 -18.03
C LEU A 224 9.01 -14.32 -18.55
N ALA A 225 10.19 -14.84 -18.23
CA ALA A 225 11.47 -14.25 -18.62
C ALA A 225 11.59 -14.06 -20.14
N ALA A 226 11.17 -15.06 -20.92
CA ALA A 226 11.21 -14.97 -22.39
C ALA A 226 10.33 -13.86 -22.97
N LEU A 227 9.21 -13.53 -22.27
CA LEU A 227 8.24 -12.54 -22.69
C LEU A 227 8.57 -11.12 -22.18
N CYS A 228 9.28 -11.00 -21.05
CA CYS A 228 9.44 -9.74 -20.33
C CYS A 228 10.87 -9.19 -20.32
N ALA A 229 11.91 -10.03 -20.30
CA ALA A 229 13.29 -9.60 -20.09
C ALA A 229 13.82 -8.63 -21.15
N HIS A 230 13.33 -8.72 -22.38
CA HIS A 230 13.70 -7.83 -23.48
C HIS A 230 12.96 -6.47 -23.46
N ARG A 231 11.88 -6.36 -22.68
CA ARG A 231 11.07 -5.14 -22.51
C ARG A 231 10.58 -5.03 -21.07
N PRO A 232 11.48 -4.85 -20.09
CA PRO A 232 11.12 -4.86 -18.70
C PRO A 232 10.06 -3.81 -18.38
N SER A 233 9.13 -4.21 -17.50
CA SER A 233 8.11 -3.31 -16.96
C SER A 233 7.64 -3.83 -15.59
N ALA A 234 7.45 -2.92 -14.66
CA ALA A 234 6.78 -3.27 -13.40
C ALA A 234 5.27 -3.39 -13.56
N LEU A 235 4.69 -2.73 -14.57
CA LEU A 235 3.25 -2.68 -14.83
C LEU A 235 2.95 -2.92 -16.30
N TYR A 236 2.21 -3.99 -16.61
CA TYR A 236 1.65 -4.27 -17.92
C TYR A 236 0.14 -4.05 -17.89
N TRP A 237 -0.33 -3.02 -18.58
CA TRP A 237 -1.75 -2.79 -18.81
C TRP A 237 -2.18 -3.55 -20.06
N VAL A 238 -2.91 -4.63 -19.85
CA VAL A 238 -3.39 -5.51 -20.91
C VAL A 238 -4.76 -5.05 -21.37
N ILE A 239 -4.85 -4.59 -22.60
CA ILE A 239 -6.08 -4.06 -23.22
C ILE A 239 -6.56 -5.08 -24.23
N GLN A 240 -7.59 -5.82 -23.84
CA GLN A 240 -8.23 -6.86 -24.68
C GLN A 240 -9.67 -7.08 -24.23
N PRO A 241 -10.55 -7.62 -25.09
CA PRO A 241 -11.90 -8.04 -24.69
C PRO A 241 -11.88 -9.03 -23.53
N GLY A 242 -12.76 -8.82 -22.55
CA GLY A 242 -12.85 -9.68 -21.37
C GLY A 242 -11.77 -9.42 -20.29
N ALA A 243 -10.80 -8.55 -20.54
CA ALA A 243 -9.92 -8.04 -19.51
C ALA A 243 -10.61 -6.84 -18.85
N ASP A 244 -11.16 -7.03 -17.66
CA ASP A 244 -12.01 -6.02 -17.04
C ASP A 244 -11.40 -5.43 -15.78
N VAL A 245 -11.07 -4.13 -15.82
CA VAL A 245 -10.87 -3.32 -14.64
C VAL A 245 -11.98 -2.29 -14.61
N GLY A 246 -13.05 -2.61 -13.88
CA GLY A 246 -14.22 -1.72 -13.77
C GLY A 246 -15.05 -1.59 -15.05
N GLY A 247 -15.15 -2.65 -15.86
CA GLY A 247 -15.99 -2.69 -17.06
C GLY A 247 -15.36 -2.09 -18.32
N ILE A 248 -14.04 -1.90 -18.37
CA ILE A 248 -13.40 -1.13 -19.47
C ILE A 248 -12.47 -1.99 -20.34
N GLY A 249 -12.44 -3.31 -20.18
CA GLY A 249 -11.62 -4.19 -21.02
C GLY A 249 -10.11 -4.02 -20.86
N ALA A 250 -9.62 -3.77 -19.65
CA ALA A 250 -8.21 -3.74 -19.35
C ALA A 250 -7.91 -4.51 -18.06
N GLY A 251 -6.86 -5.30 -18.04
CA GLY A 251 -6.30 -5.98 -16.87
C GLY A 251 -4.92 -5.43 -16.55
N LEU A 252 -4.57 -5.39 -15.29
CA LEU A 252 -3.22 -5.03 -14.86
C LEU A 252 -2.46 -6.30 -14.46
N VAL A 253 -1.34 -6.57 -15.12
CA VAL A 253 -0.37 -7.57 -14.67
C VAL A 253 0.85 -6.86 -14.12
N ARG A 254 1.13 -7.09 -12.83
CA ARG A 254 2.23 -6.48 -12.14
C ARG A 254 3.32 -7.49 -11.83
N MET A 255 4.55 -7.14 -12.11
CA MET A 255 5.72 -7.89 -11.66
C MET A 255 5.89 -7.71 -10.14
N VAL A 256 6.03 -8.82 -9.41
CA VAL A 256 6.33 -8.86 -7.98
C VAL A 256 7.81 -9.18 -7.78
N ARG A 257 8.32 -10.19 -8.49
CA ARG A 257 9.73 -10.54 -8.59
C ARG A 257 10.08 -10.87 -10.05
N PRO A 258 11.20 -10.38 -10.58
CA PRO A 258 11.62 -10.69 -11.94
C PRO A 258 11.97 -12.18 -12.05
N TRP A 259 11.41 -12.91 -12.89
CA TRP A 259 10.28 -12.84 -13.82
C TRP A 259 9.34 -13.98 -13.46
N ASN A 260 9.32 -14.34 -12.13
CA ASN A 260 8.72 -15.57 -11.62
C ASN A 260 7.50 -15.35 -10.73
N GLU A 261 7.36 -14.16 -10.11
CA GLU A 261 6.23 -13.85 -9.23
C GLU A 261 5.47 -12.64 -9.75
N TRP A 262 4.15 -12.79 -9.81
CA TRP A 262 3.27 -11.85 -10.47
C TRP A 262 2.00 -11.60 -9.70
N LEU A 263 1.35 -10.49 -10.02
CA LEU A 263 0.06 -10.08 -9.48
C LEU A 263 -0.82 -9.59 -10.63
N VAL A 264 -2.01 -10.17 -10.78
CA VAL A 264 -3.10 -9.58 -11.58
C VAL A 264 -3.94 -8.71 -10.66
N VAL A 265 -4.28 -7.50 -11.11
CA VAL A 265 -5.34 -6.68 -10.52
C VAL A 265 -6.52 -6.67 -11.47
N TRP A 266 -7.68 -7.10 -10.98
CA TRP A 266 -8.91 -7.25 -11.72
C TRP A 266 -10.03 -6.48 -11.03
N GLY A 267 -10.78 -5.66 -11.76
CA GLY A 267 -11.93 -4.92 -11.23
C GLY A 267 -13.20 -5.75 -11.20
N PHE A 268 -14.11 -5.44 -10.28
CA PHE A 268 -15.46 -5.97 -10.26
C PHE A 268 -16.45 -4.93 -9.71
N ASP A 269 -17.70 -5.07 -10.11
CA ASP A 269 -18.79 -4.23 -9.62
C ASP A 269 -19.11 -4.61 -8.16
N ILE A 270 -18.83 -3.70 -7.25
CA ILE A 270 -18.98 -3.95 -5.81
C ILE A 270 -20.45 -4.10 -5.41
N ASP A 271 -21.40 -3.52 -6.16
CA ASP A 271 -22.83 -3.59 -5.90
C ASP A 271 -23.41 -4.99 -6.25
N GLN A 272 -22.73 -5.74 -7.12
CA GLN A 272 -23.06 -7.13 -7.42
C GLN A 272 -22.44 -8.13 -6.44
N GLY A 273 -21.60 -7.65 -5.53
CA GLY A 273 -20.87 -8.47 -4.57
C GLY A 273 -19.58 -9.05 -5.15
N PRO A 274 -18.75 -9.65 -4.28
CA PRO A 274 -17.48 -10.23 -4.69
C PRO A 274 -17.70 -11.43 -5.61
N PRO A 275 -16.93 -11.53 -6.72
CA PRO A 275 -17.01 -12.71 -7.58
C PRO A 275 -16.49 -13.95 -6.83
N GLU A 276 -17.19 -15.06 -6.99
CA GLU A 276 -16.66 -16.38 -6.62
C GLU A 276 -15.73 -16.85 -7.75
N LEU A 277 -14.46 -17.03 -7.44
CA LEU A 277 -13.44 -17.42 -8.41
C LEU A 277 -12.74 -18.71 -7.93
N SER A 278 -12.76 -19.74 -8.78
CA SER A 278 -11.95 -20.94 -8.57
C SER A 278 -10.49 -20.70 -9.00
N ASP A 279 -9.58 -21.58 -8.59
CA ASP A 279 -8.19 -21.51 -9.06
C ASP A 279 -8.11 -21.72 -10.58
N GLU A 280 -8.96 -22.56 -11.17
CA GLU A 280 -9.06 -22.76 -12.62
C GLU A 280 -9.52 -21.49 -13.35
N ASP A 281 -10.46 -20.73 -12.77
CA ASP A 281 -10.87 -19.45 -13.32
C ASP A 281 -9.75 -18.43 -13.26
N ALA A 282 -9.02 -18.39 -12.14
CA ALA A 282 -7.86 -17.53 -11.96
C ALA A 282 -6.74 -17.85 -12.96
N GLU A 283 -6.43 -19.14 -13.16
CA GLU A 283 -5.46 -19.58 -14.18
C GLU A 283 -5.89 -19.15 -15.58
N ARG A 284 -7.16 -19.31 -15.93
CA ARG A 284 -7.71 -18.88 -17.23
C ARG A 284 -7.55 -17.38 -17.44
N ILE A 285 -7.84 -16.56 -16.41
CA ILE A 285 -7.63 -15.11 -16.45
C ILE A 285 -6.15 -14.79 -16.69
N VAL A 286 -5.24 -15.43 -15.96
CA VAL A 286 -3.80 -15.24 -16.10
C VAL A 286 -3.34 -15.61 -17.51
N ARG A 287 -3.70 -16.79 -18.02
CA ARG A 287 -3.32 -17.25 -19.37
C ARG A 287 -3.83 -16.31 -20.45
N ASN A 288 -5.05 -15.80 -20.32
CA ASN A 288 -5.60 -14.82 -21.24
C ASN A 288 -4.82 -13.49 -21.23
N LEU A 289 -4.50 -12.96 -20.04
CA LEU A 289 -3.75 -11.71 -19.92
C LEU A 289 -2.29 -11.87 -20.39
N VAL A 290 -1.69 -13.03 -20.15
CA VAL A 290 -0.34 -13.33 -20.65
C VAL A 290 -0.38 -13.55 -22.16
N GLY A 291 -1.46 -14.14 -22.71
CA GLY A 291 -1.58 -14.48 -24.13
C GLY A 291 -0.92 -15.80 -24.49
N ASP A 292 -0.77 -16.71 -23.52
CA ASP A 292 -0.23 -18.06 -23.67
C ASP A 292 -1.14 -19.04 -22.93
N GLN A 293 -1.87 -19.88 -23.68
CA GLN A 293 -2.83 -20.82 -23.13
C GLN A 293 -2.17 -22.07 -22.52
N ASP A 294 -0.92 -22.34 -22.90
CA ASP A 294 -0.14 -23.49 -22.42
C ASP A 294 0.79 -23.12 -21.25
N LEU A 295 0.73 -21.84 -20.79
CA LEU A 295 1.55 -21.35 -19.69
C LEU A 295 1.35 -22.20 -18.43
N ASP A 296 2.44 -22.66 -17.83
CA ASP A 296 2.43 -23.28 -16.51
C ASP A 296 2.25 -22.20 -15.44
N VAL A 297 1.15 -22.26 -14.68
CA VAL A 297 0.73 -21.25 -13.70
C VAL A 297 0.45 -21.92 -12.35
N GLU A 298 1.04 -21.38 -11.30
CA GLU A 298 0.71 -21.71 -9.90
C GLU A 298 -0.02 -20.52 -9.26
N ILE A 299 -1.32 -20.64 -8.98
CA ILE A 299 -2.06 -19.62 -8.21
C ILE A 299 -1.61 -19.69 -6.76
N THR A 300 -1.12 -18.57 -6.21
CA THR A 300 -0.61 -18.51 -4.82
C THR A 300 -1.57 -17.81 -3.87
N GLY A 301 -2.60 -17.13 -4.40
CA GLY A 301 -3.64 -16.54 -3.58
C GLY A 301 -4.55 -15.60 -4.34
N ILE A 302 -5.77 -15.47 -3.82
CA ILE A 302 -6.79 -14.54 -4.30
C ILE A 302 -7.21 -13.66 -3.13
N SER A 303 -7.28 -12.34 -3.31
CA SER A 303 -7.70 -11.42 -2.27
C SER A 303 -8.53 -10.27 -2.84
N LEU A 304 -9.54 -9.85 -2.08
CA LEU A 304 -10.48 -8.78 -2.45
C LEU A 304 -10.20 -7.53 -1.64
N TRP A 305 -10.41 -6.36 -2.26
CA TRP A 305 -10.30 -5.07 -1.60
C TRP A 305 -11.20 -4.04 -2.28
N GLY A 306 -11.57 -2.99 -1.53
CA GLY A 306 -12.37 -1.88 -2.05
C GLY A 306 -11.51 -0.68 -2.43
N ASN A 307 -11.83 -0.05 -3.54
CA ASN A 307 -11.30 1.25 -3.91
C ASN A 307 -12.00 2.33 -3.08
N ASN A 308 -11.22 3.28 -2.58
CA ASN A 308 -11.71 4.28 -1.63
C ASN A 308 -11.32 5.69 -2.07
N GLU A 309 -12.15 6.66 -1.68
CA GLU A 309 -11.87 8.09 -1.79
C GLU A 309 -12.21 8.75 -0.44
N GLN A 310 -11.41 8.46 0.60
CA GLN A 310 -11.68 8.93 1.96
C GLN A 310 -10.42 9.39 2.68
N TYR A 311 -10.51 10.53 3.38
CA TYR A 311 -9.44 11.07 4.21
C TYR A 311 -9.99 11.66 5.51
N ALA A 312 -9.17 11.62 6.57
CA ALA A 312 -9.49 12.25 7.85
C ALA A 312 -9.16 13.75 7.82
N THR A 313 -10.01 14.57 8.42
CA THR A 313 -9.78 16.02 8.57
C THR A 313 -9.10 16.39 9.89
N ASN A 314 -9.06 15.45 10.82
CA ASN A 314 -8.27 15.52 12.04
C ASN A 314 -7.60 14.13 12.25
N LEU A 315 -6.35 14.11 12.69
CA LEU A 315 -5.55 12.88 12.78
C LEU A 315 -5.34 12.43 14.23
N GLN A 316 -5.93 13.11 15.21
CA GLN A 316 -5.69 12.84 16.63
C GLN A 316 -6.88 13.23 17.52
N ARG A 317 -6.92 12.64 18.70
CA ARG A 317 -7.79 13.05 19.80
C ARG A 317 -7.12 12.79 21.14
N GLY A 318 -6.78 13.88 21.86
CA GLY A 318 -6.07 13.77 23.13
C GLY A 318 -4.67 13.19 22.99
N ARG A 319 -4.46 11.96 23.47
CA ARG A 319 -3.18 11.25 23.44
C ARG A 319 -3.13 10.16 22.39
N VAL A 320 -4.16 10.06 21.55
CA VAL A 320 -4.29 9.05 20.51
C VAL A 320 -4.16 9.70 19.13
N PHE A 321 -3.25 9.20 18.32
CA PHE A 321 -2.95 9.64 16.95
C PHE A 321 -3.24 8.50 15.97
N CYS A 322 -3.59 8.83 14.75
CA CYS A 322 -3.71 7.85 13.67
C CYS A 322 -2.83 8.23 12.48
N ALA A 323 -2.35 7.21 11.75
CA ALA A 323 -1.44 7.36 10.61
C ALA A 323 -1.74 6.32 9.50
N GLY A 324 -1.34 6.63 8.29
CA GLY A 324 -1.48 5.75 7.13
C GLY A 324 -2.93 5.52 6.72
N ASP A 325 -3.28 4.30 6.30
CA ASP A 325 -4.62 3.97 5.82
C ASP A 325 -5.73 4.20 6.87
N ALA A 326 -5.39 4.37 8.14
CA ALA A 326 -6.35 4.79 9.15
C ALA A 326 -6.90 6.20 8.88
N VAL A 327 -6.13 7.05 8.19
CA VAL A 327 -6.46 8.46 7.95
C VAL A 327 -6.55 8.85 6.48
N HIS A 328 -6.02 8.06 5.53
CA HIS A 328 -6.16 8.28 4.09
C HIS A 328 -6.30 6.96 3.33
N LYS A 329 -7.36 6.85 2.56
CA LYS A 329 -7.75 5.65 1.83
C LYS A 329 -8.05 6.00 0.38
N HIS A 330 -7.29 5.43 -0.53
CA HIS A 330 -7.34 5.76 -1.95
C HIS A 330 -6.88 4.56 -2.82
N PRO A 331 -7.17 4.57 -4.14
CA PRO A 331 -6.66 3.55 -5.04
C PRO A 331 -5.11 3.60 -5.13
N PRO A 332 -4.46 2.52 -5.60
CA PRO A 332 -3.00 2.42 -5.63
C PRO A 332 -2.31 3.35 -6.65
N SER A 333 -3.07 4.08 -7.45
CA SER A 333 -2.55 5.05 -8.43
C SER A 333 -1.54 6.02 -7.82
N ASN A 334 -0.51 6.36 -8.55
CA ASN A 334 0.66 7.13 -8.14
C ASN A 334 1.60 6.43 -7.14
N GLY A 335 1.26 5.27 -6.59
CA GLY A 335 2.10 4.58 -5.59
C GLY A 335 2.30 5.36 -4.27
N LEU A 336 1.30 6.15 -3.84
CA LEU A 336 1.45 7.10 -2.73
C LEU A 336 1.18 6.49 -1.35
N GLY A 337 0.35 5.44 -1.24
CA GLY A 337 -0.21 4.97 0.04
C GLY A 337 0.83 4.62 1.09
N SER A 338 1.71 3.66 0.82
CA SER A 338 2.75 3.25 1.77
C SER A 338 3.77 4.35 2.01
N ASN A 339 4.11 5.12 0.99
CA ASN A 339 5.04 6.25 1.08
C ASN A 339 4.52 7.32 2.02
N THR A 340 3.28 7.76 1.85
CA THR A 340 2.64 8.74 2.74
C THR A 340 2.46 8.19 4.15
N SER A 341 2.14 6.90 4.29
CA SER A 341 2.05 6.22 5.60
C SER A 341 3.37 6.29 6.38
N ILE A 342 4.50 6.08 5.70
CA ILE A 342 5.84 6.17 6.28
C ILE A 342 6.17 7.62 6.64
N GLN A 343 5.80 8.59 5.80
CA GLN A 343 6.01 10.01 6.01
C GLN A 343 5.15 10.56 7.17
N ASP A 344 3.91 10.09 7.34
CA ASP A 344 3.08 10.41 8.51
C ASP A 344 3.78 10.00 9.80
N SER A 345 4.28 8.76 9.81
CA SER A 345 4.99 8.20 10.96
C SER A 345 6.29 8.94 11.25
N HIS A 346 7.02 9.34 10.20
CA HIS A 346 8.23 10.17 10.32
C HIS A 346 7.89 11.54 10.96
N ASN A 347 6.85 12.22 10.45
CA ASN A 347 6.41 13.50 10.97
C ASN A 347 5.98 13.44 12.44
N LEU A 348 5.22 12.40 12.82
CA LEU A 348 4.72 12.22 14.18
C LEU A 348 5.82 11.80 15.17
N ALA A 349 6.71 10.90 14.78
CA ALA A 349 7.65 10.26 15.69
C ALA A 349 8.64 11.25 16.33
N TRP A 350 9.22 12.17 15.56
CA TRP A 350 10.15 13.15 16.11
C TRP A 350 9.45 14.14 17.05
N LYS A 351 8.19 14.50 16.76
CA LYS A 351 7.38 15.38 17.62
C LYS A 351 7.07 14.71 18.95
N LEU A 352 6.64 13.44 18.92
CA LEU A 352 6.45 12.65 20.13
C LEU A 352 7.75 12.53 20.94
N ALA A 353 8.88 12.24 20.27
CA ALA A 353 10.16 12.14 20.93
C ALA A 353 10.56 13.47 21.60
N ALA A 354 10.39 14.61 20.93
CA ALA A 354 10.71 15.93 21.49
C ALA A 354 9.85 16.24 22.73
N VAL A 355 8.56 15.93 22.70
CA VAL A 355 7.66 16.13 23.84
C VAL A 355 7.97 15.18 24.98
N LEU A 356 8.19 13.89 24.71
CA LEU A 356 8.50 12.88 25.73
C LEU A 356 9.82 13.15 26.45
N LYS A 357 10.79 13.77 25.75
CA LYS A 357 12.09 14.18 26.31
C LYS A 357 12.08 15.56 26.97
N GLY A 358 10.92 16.24 27.02
CA GLY A 358 10.81 17.58 27.56
C GLY A 358 11.51 18.69 26.75
N GLN A 359 11.79 18.43 25.48
CA GLN A 359 12.41 19.37 24.55
C GLN A 359 11.40 20.32 23.90
N ALA A 360 10.12 19.93 23.91
CA ALA A 360 9.00 20.71 23.41
C ALA A 360 7.75 20.52 24.26
N GLY A 361 6.85 21.52 24.25
CA GLY A 361 5.53 21.41 24.84
C GLY A 361 4.58 20.54 24.01
N ARG A 362 3.44 20.14 24.61
CA ARG A 362 2.45 19.28 23.93
C ARG A 362 1.82 19.94 22.71
N GLU A 363 1.84 21.26 22.63
CA GLU A 363 1.34 22.05 21.52
C GLU A 363 2.01 21.70 20.19
N LEU A 364 3.26 21.19 20.23
CA LEU A 364 3.94 20.67 19.04
C LEU A 364 3.16 19.53 18.38
N LEU A 365 2.44 18.71 19.15
CA LEU A 365 1.69 17.57 18.63
C LEU A 365 0.46 18.00 17.79
N GLU A 366 -0.08 19.20 18.04
CA GLU A 366 -1.19 19.75 17.25
C GLU A 366 -0.78 20.05 15.80
N THR A 367 0.51 20.29 15.56
CA THR A 367 1.05 20.50 14.21
C THR A 367 0.99 19.25 13.34
N TYR A 368 0.86 18.05 13.93
CA TYR A 368 0.72 16.81 13.16
C TYR A 368 -0.52 16.86 12.25
N THR A 369 -1.69 17.16 12.81
CA THR A 369 -2.91 17.33 12.02
C THR A 369 -2.78 18.48 11.01
N ALA A 370 -2.24 19.63 11.44
CA ALA A 370 -2.10 20.81 10.57
C ALA A 370 -1.20 20.55 9.35
N GLU A 371 -0.18 19.72 9.50
CA GLU A 371 0.76 19.40 8.43
C GLU A 371 0.31 18.20 7.59
N ARG A 372 -0.26 17.14 8.21
CA ARG A 372 -0.52 15.87 7.50
C ARG A 372 -1.95 15.71 6.97
N ALA A 373 -2.97 16.36 7.57
CA ALA A 373 -4.33 16.27 7.04
C ALA A 373 -4.48 16.90 5.63
N PRO A 374 -3.86 18.05 5.30
CA PRO A 374 -3.86 18.58 3.94
C PRO A 374 -3.19 17.62 2.94
N VAL A 375 -2.10 16.94 3.34
CA VAL A 375 -1.42 15.94 2.53
C VAL A 375 -2.31 14.74 2.27
N ALA A 376 -2.97 14.21 3.31
CA ALA A 376 -3.94 13.12 3.17
C ALA A 376 -5.02 13.44 2.14
N LYS A 377 -5.61 14.65 2.20
CA LYS A 377 -6.58 15.14 1.21
C LYS A 377 -5.99 15.18 -0.20
N GLN A 378 -4.80 15.78 -0.35
CA GLN A 378 -4.13 15.92 -1.65
C GLN A 378 -3.87 14.58 -2.32
N ILE A 379 -3.31 13.60 -1.60
CA ILE A 379 -2.97 12.29 -2.17
C ILE A 379 -4.22 11.49 -2.54
N VAL A 380 -5.26 11.52 -1.69
CA VAL A 380 -6.53 10.84 -1.98
C VAL A 380 -7.17 11.41 -3.25
N GLN A 381 -7.23 12.74 -3.37
CA GLN A 381 -7.75 13.39 -4.57
C GLN A 381 -6.89 13.11 -5.80
N ARG A 382 -5.54 13.14 -5.67
CA ARG A 382 -4.62 12.89 -6.78
C ARG A 382 -4.73 11.45 -7.28
N ALA A 383 -4.69 10.46 -6.40
CA ALA A 383 -4.78 9.05 -6.77
C ALA A 383 -6.11 8.75 -7.50
N ASN A 384 -7.22 9.25 -6.98
CA ASN A 384 -8.53 9.07 -7.62
C ASN A 384 -8.62 9.79 -8.97
N LYS A 385 -8.02 10.99 -9.11
CA LYS A 385 -7.91 11.67 -10.39
C LYS A 385 -7.10 10.85 -11.39
N SER A 386 -5.94 10.30 -10.97
CA SER A 386 -5.11 9.45 -11.83
C SER A 386 -5.84 8.19 -12.30
N SER A 387 -6.65 7.56 -11.43
CA SER A 387 -7.51 6.43 -11.85
C SER A 387 -8.50 6.84 -12.95
N ARG A 388 -9.16 7.99 -12.80
CA ARG A 388 -10.11 8.50 -13.80
C ARG A 388 -9.45 8.89 -15.14
N GLU A 389 -8.17 9.29 -15.12
CA GLU A 389 -7.41 9.66 -16.33
C GLU A 389 -7.18 8.50 -17.29
N PHE A 390 -7.38 7.24 -16.88
CA PHE A 390 -7.41 6.09 -17.79
C PHE A 390 -8.54 6.17 -18.82
N GLY A 391 -9.66 6.79 -18.50
CA GLY A 391 -10.78 6.98 -19.41
C GLY A 391 -10.37 7.63 -20.74
N ALA A 392 -9.45 8.61 -20.71
CA ALA A 392 -8.96 9.26 -21.92
C ALA A 392 -8.24 8.28 -22.89
N LEU A 393 -7.50 7.31 -22.34
CA LEU A 393 -6.82 6.29 -23.15
C LEU A 393 -7.82 5.30 -23.75
N PHE A 394 -8.82 4.90 -22.97
CA PHE A 394 -9.84 3.99 -23.46
C PHE A 394 -10.71 4.64 -24.54
N SER A 395 -11.10 5.91 -24.39
CA SER A 395 -11.80 6.68 -25.43
C SER A 395 -10.93 6.84 -26.68
N ALA A 396 -9.64 7.13 -26.55
CA ALA A 396 -8.72 7.23 -27.68
C ALA A 396 -8.57 5.91 -28.45
N LEU A 397 -8.67 4.78 -27.77
CA LEU A 397 -8.71 3.44 -28.39
C LEU A 397 -10.12 3.09 -28.93
N GLY A 398 -11.18 3.81 -28.54
CA GLY A 398 -12.55 3.57 -28.95
C GLY A 398 -13.23 2.41 -28.20
N LEU A 399 -12.73 2.10 -26.98
CA LEU A 399 -13.25 0.99 -26.16
C LEU A 399 -14.61 1.30 -25.53
N ASP A 400 -14.84 2.56 -25.20
CA ASP A 400 -16.10 3.09 -24.65
C ASP A 400 -17.24 3.15 -25.69
N ALA A 401 -16.90 3.04 -26.98
CA ALA A 401 -17.83 3.03 -28.10
C ALA A 401 -18.03 1.62 -28.73
N ALA A 402 -17.44 0.57 -28.16
CA ALA A 402 -17.57 -0.80 -28.64
C ALA A 402 -18.72 -1.49 -27.94
N ASP A 403 -19.63 -2.12 -28.73
CA ASP A 403 -20.79 -2.85 -28.20
C ASP A 403 -20.44 -4.30 -27.82
N ASP A 404 -19.36 -4.83 -28.39
CA ASP A 404 -18.92 -6.21 -28.18
C ASP A 404 -17.38 -6.39 -28.34
N ALA A 405 -16.92 -7.61 -28.08
CA ALA A 405 -15.51 -7.98 -28.16
C ALA A 405 -14.91 -7.85 -29.56
N GLU A 406 -15.69 -8.08 -30.61
CA GLU A 406 -15.24 -7.98 -32.00
C GLU A 406 -15.02 -6.52 -32.37
N GLN A 407 -15.95 -5.64 -32.04
CA GLN A 407 -15.82 -4.20 -32.23
C GLN A 407 -14.65 -3.63 -31.40
N MET A 408 -14.49 -4.06 -30.15
CA MET A 408 -13.36 -3.65 -29.32
C MET A 408 -12.02 -4.00 -30.00
N THR A 409 -11.89 -5.22 -30.49
CA THR A 409 -10.69 -5.67 -31.22
C THR A 409 -10.48 -4.83 -32.48
N ALA A 410 -11.51 -4.61 -33.28
CA ALA A 410 -11.44 -3.80 -34.50
C ALA A 410 -11.02 -2.35 -34.20
N HIS A 411 -11.54 -1.76 -33.11
CA HIS A 411 -11.16 -0.41 -32.69
C HIS A 411 -9.71 -0.33 -32.25
N ILE A 412 -9.19 -1.34 -31.53
CA ILE A 412 -7.76 -1.41 -31.17
C ILE A 412 -6.90 -1.55 -32.42
N GLU A 413 -7.27 -2.40 -33.38
CA GLU A 413 -6.53 -2.66 -34.60
C GLU A 413 -6.50 -1.44 -35.56
N GLN A 414 -7.55 -0.63 -35.62
CA GLN A 414 -7.66 0.56 -36.46
C GLN A 414 -6.46 1.53 -36.31
N ARG A 415 -5.77 1.54 -35.15
CA ARG A 415 -4.58 2.35 -34.97
C ARG A 415 -3.42 1.97 -35.93
N LYS A 416 -3.45 0.76 -36.51
CA LYS A 416 -2.44 0.25 -37.44
C LYS A 416 -2.66 0.72 -38.87
N ASP A 417 -3.87 1.21 -39.19
CA ASP A 417 -4.19 1.61 -40.54
C ASP A 417 -3.34 2.78 -41.00
N GLU A 418 -2.85 2.69 -42.23
CA GLU A 418 -2.11 3.77 -42.92
C GLU A 418 -3.08 4.79 -43.53
N THR A 419 -4.16 5.11 -42.82
CA THR A 419 -5.18 6.09 -43.23
C THR A 419 -5.10 7.35 -42.35
N PRO A 420 -5.73 8.46 -42.74
CA PRO A 420 -5.85 9.64 -41.88
C PRO A 420 -6.50 9.33 -40.55
N GLU A 421 -7.50 8.44 -40.51
CA GLU A 421 -8.20 8.00 -39.32
C GLU A 421 -7.29 7.22 -38.37
N GLY A 422 -6.51 6.26 -38.91
CA GLY A 422 -5.52 5.52 -38.12
C GLY A 422 -4.42 6.44 -37.57
N ALA A 423 -4.00 7.43 -38.37
CA ALA A 423 -3.03 8.44 -37.90
C ALA A 423 -3.62 9.32 -36.78
N ALA A 424 -4.86 9.73 -36.89
CA ALA A 424 -5.58 10.49 -35.85
C ALA A 424 -5.71 9.67 -34.55
N LYS A 425 -6.05 8.38 -34.64
CA LYS A 425 -6.14 7.47 -33.50
C LYS A 425 -4.78 7.32 -32.80
N ARG A 426 -3.70 7.10 -33.54
CA ARG A 426 -2.35 7.06 -32.96
C ARG A 426 -1.97 8.36 -32.26
N ALA A 427 -2.36 9.51 -32.80
CA ALA A 427 -2.13 10.80 -32.17
C ALA A 427 -2.93 10.95 -30.85
N ALA A 428 -4.20 10.57 -30.86
CA ALA A 428 -5.07 10.59 -29.66
C ALA A 428 -4.55 9.66 -28.55
N VAL A 429 -4.10 8.45 -28.88
CA VAL A 429 -3.48 7.51 -27.94
C VAL A 429 -2.21 8.11 -27.31
N ARG A 430 -1.32 8.72 -28.11
CA ARG A 430 -0.13 9.39 -27.58
C ARG A 430 -0.45 10.53 -26.65
N GLU A 431 -1.44 11.35 -26.98
CA GLU A 431 -1.89 12.45 -26.12
C GLU A 431 -2.48 11.94 -24.81
N ALA A 432 -3.31 10.91 -24.84
CA ALA A 432 -3.87 10.27 -23.65
C ALA A 432 -2.78 9.69 -22.73
N MET A 433 -1.75 9.05 -23.32
CA MET A 433 -0.58 8.57 -22.55
C MET A 433 0.23 9.73 -21.97
N HIS A 434 0.36 10.85 -22.69
CA HIS A 434 1.04 12.04 -22.18
C HIS A 434 0.31 12.62 -20.95
N LEU A 435 -1.02 12.70 -20.96
CA LEU A 435 -1.81 13.11 -19.81
C LEU A 435 -1.60 12.15 -18.61
N LYS A 436 -1.49 10.86 -18.88
CA LYS A 436 -1.26 9.82 -17.88
C LYS A 436 0.13 9.85 -17.27
N ASN A 437 1.10 10.50 -17.91
CA ASN A 437 2.48 10.60 -17.43
C ASN A 437 2.58 11.16 -15.99
N TYR A 438 1.67 12.06 -15.59
CA TYR A 438 1.69 12.65 -14.24
C TYR A 438 1.47 11.62 -13.12
N GLU A 439 0.84 10.49 -13.38
CA GLU A 439 0.71 9.42 -12.39
C GLU A 439 2.07 8.81 -11.98
N PHE A 440 3.01 8.78 -12.91
CA PHE A 440 4.28 8.06 -12.75
C PHE A 440 5.50 8.96 -12.58
N ASN A 441 5.33 10.27 -12.67
CA ASN A 441 6.39 11.26 -12.58
C ASN A 441 5.88 12.51 -11.82
N ALA A 442 5.31 12.31 -10.64
CA ALA A 442 4.64 13.34 -9.84
C ALA A 442 5.54 13.91 -8.73
N HIS A 443 6.78 14.34 -9.06
CA HIS A 443 7.77 14.82 -8.07
C HIS A 443 7.21 15.84 -7.09
N GLY A 444 6.33 16.77 -7.55
CA GLY A 444 5.72 17.77 -6.67
C GLY A 444 4.79 17.20 -5.61
N VAL A 445 4.23 16.00 -5.84
CA VAL A 445 3.39 15.28 -4.86
C VAL A 445 4.23 14.32 -4.02
N GLU A 446 5.28 13.74 -4.60
CA GLU A 446 6.11 12.73 -3.95
C GLU A 446 7.15 13.35 -3.01
N LEU A 447 7.74 14.48 -3.39
CA LEU A 447 8.86 15.14 -2.71
C LEU A 447 8.47 16.45 -2.03
N GLY A 448 7.39 17.07 -2.45
CA GLY A 448 6.96 18.41 -2.01
C GLY A 448 6.16 18.43 -0.71
N GLN A 449 6.23 17.40 0.12
CA GLN A 449 5.38 17.23 1.31
C GLN A 449 6.19 17.11 2.60
#